data_dc7a01a612088c0cc2adda3984bc8468
#
_entry.id   dc7a01a612088c0cc2adda3984bc8468
#
_cell.length_a   1.000
_cell.length_b   1.000
_cell.length_c   1.000
_cell.angle_alpha   90.00
_cell.angle_beta   90.00
_cell.angle_gamma   90.00
#
_symmetry.space_group_name_H-M   'P 1'
#
loop_
_entity.id
_entity.type
_entity.pdbx_description
1 polymer ?
#
loop_
_entity_poly.entity_id
_entity_poly.type
_entity_poly.pdbx_seq_one_letter_code
_entity_poly.pdbx_strand_id
1 'polypeptide(L)'
;MQITIAKNAGFCFGVKRATERLEGTLDTKRKGERVYTLGALIHNASYNKMLEERGVCVTDISKIEKIAASASEESPVVVFIRAHGIPRSDEKLLEKLAAQNPHFRYEDCTCPFVKRIHNIVAKHNSKEYFLILLGTESHPECVGIMSYFDGEIIVAKTACELEDKLLEKGNENFRHKTPIMVAQTTQNLCEWNNSQKILKKLYTNAIIFDTICSATEERQTEAADLSRECDLMIVIGGKDSSNTAKLFDICKENCPHTFWIERSDELADNNLITSAHTKVGIAAGASTPSGIIWEVHKTMNEMNENFEQLLEESFKTLNTGDIVTGTVTAVSDTELQLDIGSNVTGYIKAEQISDDPSIKLTEMYKPGDQIEGRVGRVSDIEGIAELSKKAVDSAKNWQKIVAANESGEVLVGKVIEVVKGGVTVICGASKVFVPASQTGVARDGDMNAIKGNEVKLKIIEVRGNKAIGSIRVVAREERLAKEAEFWASISWAGMPSKT
;
A
#
# COMPACT_ATOMS: atom_id res chain seq x y z
N MET A 1 -5.92 33.39 -4.43
CA MET A 1 -4.75 32.56 -4.10
C MET A 1 -5.13 31.12 -4.37
N GLN A 2 -4.30 30.39 -5.11
CA GLN A 2 -4.50 28.97 -5.35
C GLN A 2 -3.69 28.20 -4.32
N ILE A 3 -4.35 27.37 -3.51
CA ILE A 3 -3.68 26.51 -2.52
C ILE A 3 -3.69 25.06 -3.04
N THR A 4 -2.53 24.43 -3.05
CA THR A 4 -2.36 23.04 -3.44
C THR A 4 -1.76 22.27 -2.28
N ILE A 5 -2.46 21.24 -1.81
CA ILE A 5 -1.96 20.34 -0.77
C ILE A 5 -1.32 19.14 -1.43
N ALA A 6 -0.12 18.76 -0.99
CA ALA A 6 0.52 17.53 -1.43
C ALA A 6 -0.36 16.32 -1.13
N LYS A 7 -0.53 15.42 -2.09
CA LYS A 7 -1.40 14.24 -1.98
C LYS A 7 -0.99 13.31 -0.83
N ASN A 8 0.32 13.21 -0.62
CA ASN A 8 0.92 12.40 0.44
C ASN A 8 1.10 13.16 1.78
N ALA A 9 0.45 14.33 1.96
CA ALA A 9 0.53 15.08 3.23
C ALA A 9 -0.14 14.31 4.38
N GLY A 10 0.52 14.23 5.54
CA GLY A 10 -0.05 13.63 6.75
C GLY A 10 0.52 12.25 7.12
N PHE A 11 -0.20 11.48 7.92
CA PHE A 11 0.30 10.22 8.46
C PHE A 11 0.71 9.25 7.35
N CYS A 12 1.93 8.71 7.46
CA CYS A 12 2.31 7.55 6.66
C CYS A 12 1.67 6.28 7.24
N PHE A 13 1.70 5.20 6.47
CA PHE A 13 1.19 3.89 6.89
C PHE A 13 1.71 3.45 8.28
N GLY A 14 3.03 3.55 8.53
CA GLY A 14 3.63 3.13 9.80
C GLY A 14 3.12 3.93 11.00
N VAL A 15 3.00 5.25 10.84
CA VAL A 15 2.47 6.14 11.87
C VAL A 15 0.98 5.89 12.09
N LYS A 16 0.19 5.82 11.02
CA LYS A 16 -1.26 5.56 11.09
C LYS A 16 -1.53 4.24 11.82
N ARG A 17 -0.85 3.17 11.46
CA ARG A 17 -0.95 1.87 12.14
C ARG A 17 -0.66 1.95 13.64
N ALA A 18 0.39 2.72 14.04
CA ALA A 18 0.75 2.86 15.45
C ALA A 18 -0.31 3.64 16.23
N THR A 19 -0.82 4.73 15.66
CA THR A 19 -1.85 5.56 16.28
C THR A 19 -3.18 4.82 16.39
N GLU A 20 -3.64 4.15 15.33
CA GLU A 20 -4.90 3.37 15.34
C GLU A 20 -4.88 2.22 16.35
N ARG A 21 -3.74 1.51 16.48
CA ARG A 21 -3.60 0.45 17.49
C ARG A 21 -3.69 0.98 18.91
N LEU A 22 -3.03 2.09 19.17
CA LEU A 22 -3.08 2.71 20.49
C LEU A 22 -4.47 3.26 20.79
N GLU A 23 -5.09 3.97 19.86
CA GLU A 23 -6.45 4.52 20.01
C GLU A 23 -7.48 3.40 20.21
N GLY A 24 -7.42 2.34 19.42
CA GLY A 24 -8.27 1.15 19.58
C GLY A 24 -8.10 0.48 20.94
N THR A 25 -6.89 0.50 21.51
CA THR A 25 -6.67 0.02 22.88
C THR A 25 -7.27 0.97 23.91
N LEU A 26 -7.17 2.29 23.71
CA LEU A 26 -7.80 3.26 24.61
C LEU A 26 -9.32 3.15 24.64
N ASP A 27 -9.93 2.89 23.49
CA ASP A 27 -11.38 2.76 23.35
C ASP A 27 -11.92 1.45 23.97
N THR A 28 -11.07 0.40 24.01
CA THR A 28 -11.44 -0.93 24.53
C THR A 28 -10.77 -1.28 25.85
N LYS A 29 -10.01 -0.35 26.46
CA LYS A 29 -9.23 -0.62 27.66
C LYS A 29 -10.11 -1.05 28.84
N ARG A 30 -9.61 -1.99 29.63
CA ARG A 30 -10.26 -2.45 30.85
C ARG A 30 -10.21 -1.38 31.93
N LYS A 31 -11.16 -1.42 32.84
CA LYS A 31 -11.12 -0.55 34.04
C LYS A 31 -9.83 -0.84 34.81
N GLY A 32 -9.05 0.21 35.11
CA GLY A 32 -7.78 0.09 35.81
C GLY A 32 -6.58 -0.18 34.91
N GLU A 33 -6.75 -0.49 33.62
CA GLU A 33 -5.64 -0.71 32.69
C GLU A 33 -4.85 0.58 32.46
N ARG A 34 -3.52 0.49 32.58
CA ARG A 34 -2.59 1.60 32.38
C ARG A 34 -1.89 1.44 31.04
N VAL A 35 -1.90 2.50 30.25
CA VAL A 35 -1.33 2.52 28.90
C VAL A 35 -0.07 3.38 28.90
N TYR A 36 1.03 2.81 28.41
CA TYR A 36 2.32 3.48 28.31
C TYR A 36 2.84 3.45 26.87
N THR A 37 3.64 4.46 26.51
CA THR A 37 4.45 4.44 25.28
C THR A 37 5.92 4.54 25.65
N LEU A 38 6.78 3.76 24.98
CA LEU A 38 8.24 3.87 25.09
C LEU A 38 8.74 5.04 24.25
N GLY A 39 8.91 6.20 24.92
CA GLY A 39 9.11 7.49 24.28
C GLY A 39 7.84 8.01 23.60
N ALA A 40 7.92 9.20 23.02
CA ALA A 40 6.81 9.78 22.25
C ALA A 40 6.37 8.85 21.10
N LEU A 41 5.07 8.58 20.97
CA LEU A 41 4.55 7.66 19.96
C LEU A 41 4.92 8.12 18.54
N ILE A 42 4.74 9.41 18.29
CA ILE A 42 5.07 10.07 17.04
C ILE A 42 5.79 11.41 17.30
N HIS A 43 6.47 11.94 16.30
CA HIS A 43 7.09 13.27 16.36
C HIS A 43 6.08 14.39 16.11
N ASN A 44 5.12 14.53 17.02
CA ASN A 44 4.13 15.61 17.04
C ASN A 44 3.71 15.90 18.47
N ALA A 45 4.09 17.07 19.00
CA ALA A 45 3.87 17.46 20.39
C ALA A 45 2.37 17.58 20.72
N SER A 46 1.56 18.16 19.84
CA SER A 46 0.14 18.34 20.04
C SER A 46 -0.60 17.01 20.14
N TYR A 47 -0.28 16.06 19.27
CA TYR A 47 -0.87 14.72 19.30
C TYR A 47 -0.46 13.94 20.55
N ASN A 48 0.82 13.99 20.92
CA ASN A 48 1.28 13.31 22.13
C ASN A 48 0.61 13.88 23.39
N LYS A 49 0.43 15.21 23.46
CA LYS A 49 -0.31 15.86 24.57
C LYS A 49 -1.77 15.40 24.63
N MET A 50 -2.44 15.29 23.49
CA MET A 50 -3.80 14.74 23.42
C MET A 50 -3.85 13.30 23.97
N LEU A 51 -2.86 12.47 23.66
CA LEU A 51 -2.77 11.12 24.22
C LEU A 51 -2.54 11.11 25.73
N GLU A 52 -1.72 12.03 26.25
CA GLU A 52 -1.53 12.19 27.71
C GLU A 52 -2.83 12.58 28.42
N GLU A 53 -3.60 13.50 27.85
CA GLU A 53 -4.93 13.89 28.33
C GLU A 53 -5.93 12.71 28.32
N ARG A 54 -5.78 11.76 27.40
CA ARG A 54 -6.53 10.49 27.35
C ARG A 54 -5.99 9.42 28.30
N GLY A 55 -4.94 9.73 29.09
CA GLY A 55 -4.37 8.85 30.10
C GLY A 55 -3.28 7.90 29.59
N VAL A 56 -2.62 8.23 28.50
CA VAL A 56 -1.41 7.55 28.05
C VAL A 56 -0.19 8.19 28.75
N CYS A 57 0.67 7.36 29.31
CA CYS A 57 1.88 7.83 29.99
C CYS A 57 3.11 7.55 29.12
N VAL A 58 3.90 8.58 28.84
CA VAL A 58 5.20 8.39 28.19
C VAL A 58 6.20 7.88 29.22
N THR A 59 6.92 6.82 28.89
CA THR A 59 7.97 6.23 29.74
C THR A 59 9.25 5.98 28.96
N ASP A 60 10.29 5.63 29.66
CA ASP A 60 11.57 5.19 29.13
C ASP A 60 11.93 3.77 29.64
N ILE A 61 12.87 3.14 28.97
CA ILE A 61 13.23 1.75 29.26
C ILE A 61 13.75 1.54 30.68
N SER A 62 14.37 2.57 31.30
CA SER A 62 14.91 2.48 32.67
C SER A 62 13.81 2.26 33.74
N LYS A 63 12.58 2.64 33.44
CA LYS A 63 11.43 2.51 34.35
C LYS A 63 10.60 1.25 34.10
N ILE A 64 10.86 0.55 32.98
CA ILE A 64 9.96 -0.50 32.50
C ILE A 64 9.86 -1.70 33.44
N GLU A 65 10.94 -2.09 34.11
CA GLU A 65 10.94 -3.20 35.08
C GLU A 65 10.04 -2.88 36.29
N LYS A 66 10.08 -1.64 36.79
CA LYS A 66 9.22 -1.18 37.89
C LYS A 66 7.75 -1.13 37.46
N ILE A 67 7.49 -0.68 36.25
CA ILE A 67 6.14 -0.62 35.66
C ILE A 67 5.61 -2.05 35.52
N ALA A 68 6.38 -2.98 34.97
CA ALA A 68 5.99 -4.37 34.80
C ALA A 68 5.75 -5.07 36.15
N ALA A 69 6.60 -4.83 37.15
CA ALA A 69 6.43 -5.39 38.50
C ALA A 69 5.17 -4.85 39.22
N SER A 70 4.69 -3.67 38.85
CA SER A 70 3.47 -3.06 39.40
C SER A 70 2.19 -3.49 38.69
N ALA A 71 2.27 -4.29 37.64
CA ALA A 71 1.11 -4.78 36.90
C ALA A 71 0.43 -5.93 37.68
N SER A 72 -0.89 -5.83 37.82
CA SER A 72 -1.74 -6.80 38.52
C SER A 72 -3.06 -6.99 37.77
N GLU A 73 -3.88 -7.94 38.19
CA GLU A 73 -5.19 -8.18 37.61
C GLU A 73 -6.11 -6.94 37.69
N GLU A 74 -6.03 -6.20 38.81
CA GLU A 74 -6.81 -4.98 39.00
C GLU A 74 -6.26 -3.76 38.25
N SER A 75 -4.96 -3.81 37.90
CA SER A 75 -4.26 -2.72 37.23
C SER A 75 -3.28 -3.28 36.19
N PRO A 76 -3.82 -3.89 35.12
CA PRO A 76 -2.97 -4.41 34.04
C PRO A 76 -2.26 -3.28 33.30
N VAL A 77 -1.16 -3.63 32.67
CA VAL A 77 -0.30 -2.70 31.96
C VAL A 77 -0.12 -3.11 30.51
N VAL A 78 -0.26 -2.16 29.59
CA VAL A 78 0.15 -2.31 28.21
C VAL A 78 1.17 -1.23 27.84
N VAL A 79 2.25 -1.64 27.16
CA VAL A 79 3.33 -0.75 26.71
C VAL A 79 3.41 -0.80 25.19
N PHE A 80 3.34 0.37 24.55
CA PHE A 80 3.43 0.49 23.10
C PHE A 80 4.88 0.83 22.69
N ILE A 81 5.43 0.02 21.80
CA ILE A 81 6.68 0.33 21.09
C ILE A 81 6.30 1.25 19.93
N ARG A 82 6.96 2.39 19.83
CA ARG A 82 6.73 3.39 18.77
C ARG A 82 7.12 2.88 17.37
N ALA A 83 6.65 3.58 16.33
CA ALA A 83 6.90 3.20 14.93
C ALA A 83 8.38 3.14 14.53
N HIS A 84 9.26 3.86 15.22
CA HIS A 84 10.71 3.86 14.99
C HIS A 84 11.43 2.59 15.47
N GLY A 85 10.74 1.73 16.22
CA GLY A 85 11.34 0.59 16.88
C GLY A 85 12.15 0.96 18.11
N ILE A 86 12.76 -0.05 18.71
CA ILE A 86 13.61 0.04 19.90
C ILE A 86 14.87 -0.83 19.71
N PRO A 87 15.93 -0.65 20.53
CA PRO A 87 17.08 -1.52 20.54
C PRO A 87 16.72 -2.99 20.83
N ARG A 88 17.50 -3.90 20.26
CA ARG A 88 17.32 -5.36 20.43
C ARG A 88 17.37 -5.80 21.90
N SER A 89 18.19 -5.14 22.73
CA SER A 89 18.26 -5.38 24.18
C SER A 89 16.91 -5.10 24.86
N ASP A 90 16.28 -4.02 24.47
CA ASP A 90 15.03 -3.52 25.06
C ASP A 90 13.85 -4.39 24.64
N GLU A 91 13.84 -4.85 23.38
CA GLU A 91 12.85 -5.81 22.87
C GLU A 91 12.92 -7.10 23.69
N LYS A 92 14.11 -7.68 23.90
CA LYS A 92 14.32 -8.87 24.73
C LYS A 92 13.90 -8.68 26.18
N LEU A 93 14.12 -7.47 26.72
CA LEU A 93 13.67 -7.16 28.08
C LEU A 93 12.15 -7.17 28.17
N LEU A 94 11.44 -6.56 27.21
CA LEU A 94 9.98 -6.57 27.17
C LEU A 94 9.42 -7.99 27.01
N GLU A 95 10.00 -8.81 26.16
CA GLU A 95 9.63 -10.22 25.99
C GLU A 95 9.76 -10.99 27.32
N LYS A 96 10.89 -10.81 28.00
CA LYS A 96 11.15 -11.43 29.31
C LYS A 96 10.12 -11.00 30.36
N LEU A 97 9.83 -9.71 30.46
CA LEU A 97 8.88 -9.17 31.42
C LEU A 97 7.45 -9.63 31.15
N ALA A 98 7.05 -9.68 29.88
CA ALA A 98 5.73 -10.20 29.48
C ALA A 98 5.59 -11.71 29.76
N ALA A 99 6.66 -12.48 29.61
CA ALA A 99 6.67 -13.90 29.99
C ALA A 99 6.60 -14.13 31.51
N GLN A 100 7.10 -13.18 32.32
CA GLN A 100 7.14 -13.29 33.78
C GLN A 100 5.85 -12.79 34.45
N ASN A 101 5.14 -11.83 33.86
CA ASN A 101 3.93 -11.27 34.45
C ASN A 101 2.77 -11.25 33.42
N PRO A 102 1.73 -12.09 33.59
CA PRO A 102 0.59 -12.17 32.68
C PRO A 102 -0.28 -10.89 32.63
N HIS A 103 -0.10 -9.98 33.58
CA HIS A 103 -0.80 -8.69 33.63
C HIS A 103 -0.01 -7.56 32.95
N PHE A 104 1.19 -7.86 32.47
CA PHE A 104 2.04 -6.98 31.68
C PHE A 104 2.09 -7.47 30.23
N ARG A 105 1.72 -6.64 29.29
CA ARG A 105 1.84 -6.92 27.85
C ARG A 105 2.47 -5.73 27.13
N TYR A 106 3.03 -5.99 25.99
CA TYR A 106 3.48 -4.93 25.09
C TYR A 106 2.91 -5.13 23.68
N GLU A 107 2.77 -4.03 22.97
CA GLU A 107 2.34 -3.98 21.57
C GLU A 107 3.45 -3.41 20.71
N ASP A 108 3.95 -4.22 19.79
CA ASP A 108 4.99 -3.79 18.87
C ASP A 108 4.36 -3.04 17.68
N CYS A 109 4.46 -1.69 17.72
CA CYS A 109 4.06 -0.82 16.63
C CYS A 109 5.22 -0.41 15.71
N THR A 110 6.38 -1.06 15.83
CA THR A 110 7.51 -0.86 14.90
C THR A 110 7.04 -0.96 13.45
N CYS A 111 7.36 0.05 12.64
CA CYS A 111 7.01 0.09 11.24
C CYS A 111 7.62 -1.13 10.52
N PRO A 112 6.89 -1.83 9.66
CA PRO A 112 7.39 -2.98 8.89
C PRO A 112 8.66 -2.66 8.10
N PHE A 113 8.75 -1.46 7.53
CA PHE A 113 9.97 -1.02 6.83
C PHE A 113 11.19 -0.95 7.76
N VAL A 114 11.01 -0.44 8.98
CA VAL A 114 12.08 -0.44 10.00
C VAL A 114 12.42 -1.87 10.42
N LYS A 115 11.41 -2.71 10.64
CA LYS A 115 11.61 -4.12 11.03
C LYS A 115 12.34 -4.91 9.94
N ARG A 116 12.10 -4.59 8.66
CA ARG A 116 12.85 -5.14 7.52
C ARG A 116 14.34 -4.79 7.63
N ILE A 117 14.68 -3.55 8.00
CA ILE A 117 16.08 -3.14 8.17
C ILE A 117 16.73 -3.90 9.34
N HIS A 118 16.05 -4.02 10.48
CA HIS A 118 16.51 -4.83 11.61
C HIS A 118 16.85 -6.26 11.17
N ASN A 119 15.99 -6.90 10.39
CA ASN A 119 16.18 -8.26 9.88
C ASN A 119 17.37 -8.34 8.90
N ILE A 120 17.51 -7.36 7.99
CA ILE A 120 18.65 -7.29 7.06
C ILE A 120 19.96 -7.21 7.84
N VAL A 121 20.05 -6.29 8.80
CA VAL A 121 21.24 -6.06 9.60
C VAL A 121 21.55 -7.28 10.47
N ALA A 122 20.56 -7.86 11.15
CA ALA A 122 20.72 -9.05 11.96
C ALA A 122 21.19 -10.27 11.14
N LYS A 123 20.69 -10.45 9.92
CA LYS A 123 21.10 -11.54 9.02
C LYS A 123 22.57 -11.45 8.61
N HIS A 124 23.12 -10.25 8.53
CA HIS A 124 24.51 -10.01 8.14
C HIS A 124 25.41 -9.70 9.31
N ASN A 125 24.96 -9.94 10.54
CA ASN A 125 25.75 -9.73 11.76
C ASN A 125 26.81 -10.82 11.89
N SER A 126 27.93 -10.66 11.17
CA SER A 126 29.09 -11.54 11.26
C SER A 126 30.39 -10.74 11.07
N LYS A 127 31.53 -11.36 11.40
CA LYS A 127 32.86 -10.73 11.29
C LYS A 127 33.30 -10.42 9.85
N GLU A 128 32.62 -10.98 8.86
CA GLU A 128 32.90 -10.79 7.43
C GLU A 128 32.38 -9.45 6.91
N TYR A 129 31.49 -8.81 7.66
CA TYR A 129 30.81 -7.59 7.27
C TYR A 129 31.15 -6.41 8.20
N PHE A 130 30.94 -5.22 7.68
CA PHE A 130 30.79 -4.00 8.46
C PHE A 130 29.56 -3.23 7.96
N LEU A 131 28.91 -2.50 8.85
CA LEU A 131 27.67 -1.81 8.56
C LEU A 131 27.93 -0.34 8.22
N ILE A 132 27.35 0.12 7.13
CA ILE A 132 27.22 1.54 6.77
C ILE A 132 25.75 1.91 6.93
N LEU A 133 25.46 2.83 7.81
CA LEU A 133 24.12 3.35 8.06
C LEU A 133 24.06 4.83 7.67
N LEU A 134 23.29 5.12 6.63
CA LEU A 134 22.99 6.50 6.25
C LEU A 134 21.82 7.02 7.09
N GLY A 135 22.07 7.98 7.97
CA GLY A 135 21.07 8.51 8.87
C GLY A 135 21.64 9.37 9.97
N THR A 136 20.80 9.80 10.89
CA THR A 136 21.21 10.55 12.09
C THR A 136 21.48 9.56 13.23
N GLU A 137 22.72 9.49 13.69
CA GLU A 137 23.18 8.49 14.67
C GLU A 137 22.34 8.47 15.96
N SER A 138 21.98 9.65 16.48
CA SER A 138 21.16 9.79 17.69
C SER A 138 19.66 9.54 17.47
N HIS A 139 19.22 9.40 16.22
CA HIS A 139 17.81 9.17 15.94
C HIS A 139 17.38 7.79 16.42
N PRO A 140 16.21 7.66 17.06
CA PRO A 140 15.73 6.38 17.62
C PRO A 140 15.73 5.20 16.65
N GLU A 141 15.38 5.42 15.40
CA GLU A 141 15.41 4.39 14.36
C GLU A 141 16.84 3.91 14.10
N CYS A 142 17.81 4.83 13.98
CA CYS A 142 19.22 4.48 13.78
C CYS A 142 19.80 3.73 14.99
N VAL A 143 19.49 4.18 16.21
CA VAL A 143 19.88 3.50 17.45
C VAL A 143 19.32 2.08 17.48
N GLY A 144 18.05 1.90 17.09
CA GLY A 144 17.43 0.59 16.92
C GLY A 144 18.20 -0.27 15.92
N ILE A 145 18.40 0.23 14.68
CA ILE A 145 19.12 -0.49 13.62
C ILE A 145 20.52 -0.93 14.06
N MET A 146 21.31 -0.03 14.62
CA MET A 146 22.67 -0.30 15.08
C MET A 146 22.73 -1.43 16.12
N SER A 147 21.72 -1.54 16.96
CA SER A 147 21.67 -2.56 18.02
C SER A 147 21.56 -4.01 17.53
N TYR A 148 21.28 -4.21 16.25
CA TYR A 148 21.22 -5.54 15.61
C TYR A 148 22.56 -5.96 14.98
N PHE A 149 23.61 -5.12 15.10
CA PHE A 149 24.93 -5.39 14.55
C PHE A 149 26.01 -5.25 15.63
N ASP A 150 26.76 -6.31 15.87
CA ASP A 150 27.80 -6.36 16.92
C ASP A 150 29.18 -5.95 16.37
N GLY A 151 29.32 -5.72 15.06
CA GLY A 151 30.58 -5.36 14.40
C GLY A 151 30.81 -3.86 14.30
N GLU A 152 31.70 -3.48 13.39
CA GLU A 152 32.02 -2.08 13.13
C GLU A 152 30.91 -1.40 12.32
N ILE A 153 30.55 -0.21 12.76
CA ILE A 153 29.47 0.59 12.15
C ILE A 153 30.03 1.95 11.75
N ILE A 154 29.72 2.38 10.54
CA ILE A 154 29.93 3.74 10.06
C ILE A 154 28.56 4.36 9.89
N VAL A 155 28.26 5.42 10.64
CA VAL A 155 27.06 6.22 10.48
C VAL A 155 27.44 7.53 9.81
N ALA A 156 26.68 7.95 8.80
CA ALA A 156 26.87 9.24 8.13
C ALA A 156 25.51 9.85 7.77
N LYS A 157 25.39 11.17 7.84
CA LYS A 157 24.18 11.91 7.46
C LYS A 157 24.15 12.21 5.96
N THR A 158 25.31 12.48 5.38
CA THR A 158 25.48 12.93 3.99
C THR A 158 26.51 12.05 3.27
N ALA A 159 26.47 12.12 1.94
CA ALA A 159 27.42 11.42 1.08
C ALA A 159 28.86 11.91 1.32
N CYS A 160 29.06 13.21 1.56
CA CYS A 160 30.35 13.81 1.85
C CYS A 160 30.91 13.27 3.18
N GLU A 161 30.11 13.27 4.24
CA GLU A 161 30.51 12.71 5.54
C GLU A 161 30.86 11.22 5.44
N LEU A 162 30.12 10.46 4.60
CA LEU A 162 30.43 9.06 4.35
C LEU A 162 31.79 8.90 3.68
N GLU A 163 32.08 9.69 2.64
CA GLU A 163 33.34 9.65 1.91
C GLU A 163 34.52 9.96 2.85
N ASP A 164 34.41 11.02 3.65
CA ASP A 164 35.42 11.39 4.63
C ASP A 164 35.67 10.25 5.63
N LYS A 165 34.63 9.69 6.23
CA LYS A 165 34.76 8.59 7.20
C LYS A 165 35.32 7.31 6.58
N LEU A 166 35.01 7.02 5.31
CA LEU A 166 35.60 5.88 4.61
C LEU A 166 37.08 6.08 4.28
N LEU A 167 37.48 7.31 3.96
CA LEU A 167 38.89 7.66 3.69
C LEU A 167 39.71 7.66 4.96
N GLU A 168 39.20 8.24 6.07
CA GLU A 168 39.86 8.25 7.37
C GLU A 168 40.04 6.84 7.97
N LYS A 169 38.97 6.01 7.90
CA LYS A 169 38.96 4.63 8.39
C LYS A 169 39.51 3.63 7.37
N GLY A 170 39.88 4.06 6.17
CA GLY A 170 40.27 3.23 5.00
C GLY A 170 41.52 2.36 5.21
N ASN A 171 41.99 2.18 6.45
CA ASN A 171 43.14 1.40 6.80
C ASN A 171 42.75 0.10 7.51
N GLU A 172 43.46 -0.91 7.24
CA GLU A 172 43.62 -2.29 7.75
C GLU A 172 42.35 -3.04 8.21
N ASN A 173 41.46 -2.44 9.03
CA ASN A 173 40.32 -3.14 9.62
C ASN A 173 39.15 -3.41 8.64
N PHE A 174 39.00 -2.61 7.60
CA PHE A 174 37.88 -2.76 6.63
C PHE A 174 38.28 -3.43 5.31
N ARG A 175 39.60 -3.53 5.02
CA ARG A 175 40.11 -4.03 3.72
C ARG A 175 39.66 -5.45 3.37
N HIS A 176 39.36 -6.26 4.38
CA HIS A 176 38.98 -7.67 4.21
C HIS A 176 37.48 -7.93 4.46
N LYS A 177 36.71 -6.90 4.81
CA LYS A 177 35.28 -7.02 5.10
C LYS A 177 34.43 -6.50 3.96
N THR A 178 33.25 -7.09 3.83
CA THR A 178 32.24 -6.66 2.87
C THR A 178 31.36 -5.57 3.51
N PRO A 179 31.28 -4.37 2.93
CA PRO A 179 30.36 -3.34 3.42
C PRO A 179 28.91 -3.71 3.11
N ILE A 180 28.06 -3.57 4.13
CA ILE A 180 26.61 -3.62 3.99
C ILE A 180 26.10 -2.21 4.19
N MET A 181 25.37 -1.70 3.25
CA MET A 181 24.82 -0.35 3.32
C MET A 181 23.30 -0.37 3.40
N VAL A 182 22.79 0.31 4.42
CA VAL A 182 21.38 0.60 4.63
C VAL A 182 21.19 2.09 4.94
N ALA A 183 19.96 2.59 4.78
CA ALA A 183 19.60 3.95 5.14
C ALA A 183 18.49 3.96 6.20
N GLN A 184 18.44 4.99 7.01
CA GLN A 184 17.25 5.37 7.76
C GLN A 184 16.07 5.53 6.78
N THR A 185 14.89 5.03 7.13
CA THR A 185 13.72 5.01 6.23
C THR A 185 13.31 6.39 5.70
N THR A 186 13.65 7.45 6.44
CA THR A 186 13.38 8.84 6.10
C THR A 186 14.58 9.57 5.51
N GLN A 187 15.60 8.89 5.00
CA GLN A 187 16.80 9.52 4.44
C GLN A 187 16.50 10.30 3.16
N ASN A 188 17.32 11.34 2.89
CA ASN A 188 17.23 12.11 1.66
C ASN A 188 17.67 11.27 0.46
N LEU A 189 16.84 11.25 -0.59
CA LEU A 189 17.08 10.45 -1.81
C LEU A 189 18.36 10.85 -2.55
N CYS A 190 18.66 12.15 -2.62
CA CYS A 190 19.86 12.63 -3.29
C CYS A 190 21.11 12.16 -2.54
N GLU A 191 21.11 12.29 -1.21
CA GLU A 191 22.20 11.81 -0.36
C GLU A 191 22.39 10.29 -0.45
N TRP A 192 21.28 9.54 -0.45
CA TRP A 192 21.30 8.09 -0.65
C TRP A 192 21.94 7.70 -1.99
N ASN A 193 21.47 8.29 -3.10
CA ASN A 193 21.98 8.00 -4.43
C ASN A 193 23.47 8.36 -4.59
N ASN A 194 23.90 9.49 -4.01
CA ASN A 194 25.30 9.90 -4.06
C ASN A 194 26.19 8.98 -3.22
N SER A 195 25.71 8.58 -2.03
CA SER A 195 26.42 7.64 -1.16
C SER A 195 26.61 6.28 -1.81
N GLN A 196 25.61 5.78 -2.55
CA GLN A 196 25.74 4.55 -3.32
C GLN A 196 26.85 4.64 -4.39
N LYS A 197 26.93 5.79 -5.09
CA LYS A 197 27.97 6.02 -6.11
C LYS A 197 29.36 6.01 -5.48
N ILE A 198 29.52 6.67 -4.34
CA ILE A 198 30.78 6.69 -3.59
C ILE A 198 31.16 5.27 -3.16
N LEU A 199 30.23 4.54 -2.54
CA LEU A 199 30.51 3.20 -2.06
C LEU A 199 30.89 2.23 -3.19
N LYS A 200 30.15 2.25 -4.29
CA LYS A 200 30.43 1.40 -5.47
C LYS A 200 31.79 1.71 -6.13
N LYS A 201 32.27 2.95 -5.99
CA LYS A 201 33.61 3.36 -6.47
C LYS A 201 34.73 2.82 -5.58
N LEU A 202 34.48 2.75 -4.26
CA LEU A 202 35.49 2.33 -3.28
C LEU A 202 35.50 0.81 -3.04
N TYR A 203 34.34 0.16 -3.13
CA TYR A 203 34.16 -1.26 -2.81
C TYR A 203 33.41 -1.99 -3.93
N THR A 204 34.10 -2.94 -4.57
CA THR A 204 33.50 -3.77 -5.63
C THR A 204 32.57 -4.86 -5.10
N ASN A 205 32.70 -5.21 -3.82
CA ASN A 205 31.92 -6.26 -3.14
C ASN A 205 30.82 -5.70 -2.22
N ALA A 206 30.50 -4.41 -2.32
CA ALA A 206 29.48 -3.78 -1.48
C ALA A 206 28.08 -4.37 -1.70
N ILE A 207 27.40 -4.66 -0.61
CA ILE A 207 26.00 -5.07 -0.61
C ILE A 207 25.14 -3.88 -0.17
N ILE A 208 24.32 -3.38 -1.06
CA ILE A 208 23.50 -2.21 -0.82
C ILE A 208 22.03 -2.63 -0.80
N PHE A 209 21.35 -2.35 0.31
CA PHE A 209 19.93 -2.59 0.46
C PHE A 209 19.19 -1.27 0.38
N ASP A 210 18.31 -1.13 -0.58
CA ASP A 210 17.41 0.02 -0.61
C ASP A 210 16.38 -0.10 0.51
N THR A 211 16.51 0.81 1.48
CA THR A 211 15.73 0.79 2.71
C THR A 211 15.00 2.10 2.98
N ILE A 212 15.09 3.06 2.07
CA ILE A 212 14.21 4.23 2.11
C ILE A 212 12.79 3.73 1.84
N CYS A 213 11.83 4.15 2.67
CA CYS A 213 10.46 3.71 2.45
C CYS A 213 9.80 4.47 1.28
N SER A 214 8.90 3.80 0.53
CA SER A 214 8.18 4.40 -0.59
C SER A 214 7.45 5.70 -0.20
N ALA A 215 6.82 5.70 0.99
CA ALA A 215 6.18 6.90 1.51
C ALA A 215 7.13 8.09 1.72
N THR A 216 8.42 7.87 1.95
CA THR A 216 9.44 8.92 2.00
C THR A 216 9.80 9.39 0.61
N GLU A 217 10.00 8.46 -0.31
CA GLU A 217 10.34 8.75 -1.71
C GLU A 217 9.24 9.57 -2.39
N GLU A 218 8.00 9.12 -2.29
CA GLU A 218 6.83 9.81 -2.83
C GLU A 218 6.71 11.24 -2.28
N ARG A 219 6.83 11.41 -0.95
CA ARG A 219 6.76 12.73 -0.31
C ARG A 219 7.88 13.66 -0.75
N GLN A 220 9.11 13.16 -0.83
CA GLN A 220 10.25 13.98 -1.24
C GLN A 220 10.13 14.40 -2.70
N THR A 221 9.71 13.49 -3.58
CA THR A 221 9.49 13.77 -5.01
C THR A 221 8.35 14.77 -5.17
N GLU A 222 7.21 14.52 -4.55
CA GLU A 222 6.05 15.41 -4.64
C GLU A 222 6.34 16.81 -4.06
N ALA A 223 7.03 16.87 -2.91
CA ALA A 223 7.42 18.14 -2.31
C ALA A 223 8.38 18.92 -3.20
N ALA A 224 9.34 18.25 -3.85
CA ALA A 224 10.25 18.86 -4.81
C ALA A 224 9.50 19.41 -6.04
N ASP A 225 8.56 18.66 -6.58
CA ASP A 225 7.78 19.09 -7.75
C ASP A 225 6.85 20.25 -7.40
N LEU A 226 6.09 20.12 -6.31
CA LEU A 226 5.18 21.16 -5.85
C LEU A 226 5.92 22.47 -5.54
N SER A 227 7.10 22.38 -4.91
CA SER A 227 7.89 23.56 -4.54
C SER A 227 8.45 24.33 -5.74
N ARG A 228 8.61 23.68 -6.92
CA ARG A 228 9.00 24.36 -8.17
C ARG A 228 7.86 25.14 -8.80
N GLU A 229 6.62 24.79 -8.49
CA GLU A 229 5.42 25.39 -9.09
C GLU A 229 4.81 26.50 -8.23
N CYS A 230 5.23 26.62 -6.96
CA CYS A 230 4.64 27.50 -5.97
C CYS A 230 5.52 28.71 -5.65
N ASP A 231 4.87 29.83 -5.32
CA ASP A 231 5.52 31.07 -4.87
C ASP A 231 5.83 31.04 -3.37
N LEU A 232 5.06 30.20 -2.64
CA LEU A 232 5.15 30.00 -1.19
C LEU A 232 4.95 28.53 -0.87
N MET A 233 5.79 27.98 0.00
CA MET A 233 5.63 26.62 0.53
C MET A 233 5.45 26.64 2.04
N ILE A 234 4.45 25.91 2.52
CA ILE A 234 4.23 25.65 3.94
C ILE A 234 4.51 24.18 4.21
N VAL A 235 5.49 23.90 5.04
CA VAL A 235 5.81 22.54 5.47
C VAL A 235 5.34 22.34 6.91
N ILE A 236 4.37 21.44 7.10
CA ILE A 236 3.71 21.22 8.40
C ILE A 236 4.29 19.99 9.07
N GLY A 237 4.66 20.10 10.35
CA GLY A 237 5.07 18.96 11.18
C GLY A 237 6.04 19.30 12.28
N GLY A 238 6.22 18.37 13.20
CA GLY A 238 7.05 18.56 14.40
C GLY A 238 8.50 18.89 14.07
N LYS A 239 9.09 19.82 14.83
CA LYS A 239 10.50 20.24 14.67
C LYS A 239 11.50 19.11 14.90
N ASP A 240 11.13 18.09 15.68
CA ASP A 240 11.93 16.90 15.95
C ASP A 240 11.76 15.79 14.88
N SER A 241 10.92 16.02 13.88
CA SER A 241 10.65 15.03 12.82
C SER A 241 11.73 15.06 11.73
N SER A 242 12.52 14.00 11.63
CA SER A 242 13.53 13.81 10.59
C SER A 242 12.92 13.90 9.17
N ASN A 243 11.74 13.35 8.96
CA ASN A 243 11.05 13.42 7.67
C ASN A 243 10.63 14.87 7.34
N THR A 244 10.06 15.61 8.32
CA THR A 244 9.63 16.99 8.10
C THR A 244 10.84 17.91 7.81
N ALA A 245 11.94 17.72 8.53
CA ALA A 245 13.17 18.48 8.29
C ALA A 245 13.65 18.35 6.84
N LYS A 246 13.70 17.11 6.33
CA LYS A 246 14.14 16.84 4.95
C LYS A 246 13.18 17.38 3.89
N LEU A 247 11.85 17.32 4.15
CA LEU A 247 10.88 17.97 3.27
C LEU A 247 11.05 19.47 3.24
N PHE A 248 11.31 20.08 4.40
CA PHE A 248 11.58 21.52 4.49
C PHE A 248 12.82 21.92 3.67
N ASP A 249 13.92 21.17 3.83
CA ASP A 249 15.15 21.42 3.08
C ASP A 249 14.92 21.34 1.58
N ILE A 250 14.26 20.29 1.10
CA ILE A 250 13.92 20.08 -0.31
C ILE A 250 13.03 21.21 -0.86
N CYS A 251 11.99 21.60 -0.11
CA CYS A 251 11.12 22.68 -0.52
C CYS A 251 11.88 24.00 -0.58
N LYS A 252 12.74 24.28 0.40
CA LYS A 252 13.51 25.51 0.49
C LYS A 252 14.56 25.65 -0.62
N GLU A 253 15.14 24.54 -1.09
CA GLU A 253 16.04 24.54 -2.24
C GLU A 253 15.35 25.02 -3.53
N ASN A 254 14.06 24.72 -3.70
CA ASN A 254 13.29 25.07 -4.92
C ASN A 254 12.45 26.33 -4.77
N CYS A 255 11.95 26.63 -3.56
CA CYS A 255 11.12 27.78 -3.24
C CYS A 255 11.74 28.56 -2.07
N PRO A 256 12.33 29.77 -2.32
CA PRO A 256 12.95 30.57 -1.25
C PRO A 256 11.98 30.95 -0.11
N HIS A 257 10.70 31.12 -0.45
CA HIS A 257 9.63 31.40 0.52
C HIS A 257 9.05 30.11 1.07
N THR A 258 9.87 29.34 1.77
CA THR A 258 9.43 28.10 2.44
C THR A 258 9.46 28.29 3.95
N PHE A 259 8.36 27.97 4.60
CA PHE A 259 8.19 28.06 6.05
C PHE A 259 7.83 26.71 6.64
N TRP A 260 8.38 26.46 7.82
CA TRP A 260 8.11 25.26 8.59
C TRP A 260 7.32 25.62 9.85
N ILE A 261 6.12 25.07 9.96
CA ILE A 261 5.20 25.32 11.07
C ILE A 261 4.76 24.00 11.71
N GLU A 262 4.43 24.03 12.97
CA GLU A 262 3.83 22.90 13.69
C GLU A 262 2.31 23.07 13.80
N ARG A 263 1.80 24.30 13.83
CA ARG A 263 0.40 24.63 14.10
C ARG A 263 -0.08 25.80 13.24
N SER A 264 -1.40 25.92 13.12
CA SER A 264 -2.06 26.93 12.31
C SER A 264 -1.86 28.38 12.82
N ASP A 265 -1.72 28.56 14.15
CA ASP A 265 -1.50 29.87 14.77
C ASP A 265 -0.16 30.51 14.35
N GLU A 266 0.86 29.71 14.03
CA GLU A 266 2.13 30.19 13.53
C GLU A 266 2.04 30.93 12.17
N LEU A 267 0.95 30.73 11.42
CA LEU A 267 0.70 31.44 10.16
C LEU A 267 0.43 32.94 10.39
N ALA A 268 -0.34 33.26 11.42
CA ALA A 268 -0.73 34.62 11.76
C ALA A 268 0.45 35.40 12.41
N ASP A 269 1.19 34.73 13.30
CA ASP A 269 2.28 35.33 14.07
C ASP A 269 3.43 35.81 13.18
N ASN A 270 3.65 35.17 12.05
CA ASN A 270 4.79 35.40 11.18
C ASN A 270 4.47 36.25 9.91
N ASN A 271 3.23 36.70 9.71
CA ASN A 271 2.80 37.38 8.47
C ASN A 271 3.27 36.65 7.20
N LEU A 272 3.20 35.29 7.21
CA LEU A 272 3.79 34.44 6.17
C LEU A 272 3.10 34.60 4.81
N ILE A 273 1.83 35.00 4.82
CA ILE A 273 1.00 35.11 3.61
C ILE A 273 0.84 36.60 3.25
N THR A 274 1.34 36.93 2.10
CA THR A 274 1.16 38.29 1.54
C THR A 274 0.32 38.24 0.27
N SER A 275 -0.24 39.36 -0.12
CA SER A 275 -0.99 39.50 -1.39
C SER A 275 -0.15 39.23 -2.65
N ALA A 276 1.17 39.14 -2.52
CA ALA A 276 2.09 38.84 -3.60
C ALA A 276 2.11 37.34 -3.96
N HIS A 277 1.71 36.45 -3.03
CA HIS A 277 1.72 35.00 -3.29
C HIS A 277 0.44 34.57 -3.99
N THR A 278 0.58 34.01 -5.19
CA THR A 278 -0.55 33.55 -6.03
C THR A 278 -0.75 32.07 -5.97
N LYS A 279 0.35 31.29 -5.82
CA LYS A 279 0.36 29.82 -5.72
C LYS A 279 1.04 29.39 -4.44
N VAL A 280 0.28 28.74 -3.58
CA VAL A 280 0.77 28.24 -2.29
C VAL A 280 0.71 26.73 -2.26
N GLY A 281 1.85 26.11 -1.93
CA GLY A 281 1.95 24.67 -1.72
C GLY A 281 1.98 24.31 -0.23
N ILE A 282 1.26 23.27 0.15
CA ILE A 282 1.28 22.70 1.50
C ILE A 282 1.83 21.29 1.43
N ALA A 283 2.96 21.04 2.09
CA ALA A 283 3.50 19.72 2.34
C ALA A 283 3.42 19.41 3.84
N ALA A 284 3.30 18.14 4.20
CA ALA A 284 3.26 17.76 5.61
C ALA A 284 4.09 16.50 5.89
N GLY A 285 4.72 16.48 7.05
CA GLY A 285 5.51 15.35 7.51
C GLY A 285 4.68 14.10 7.79
N ALA A 286 5.34 12.94 7.75
CA ALA A 286 4.74 11.63 7.94
C ALA A 286 4.11 11.40 9.35
N SER A 287 4.39 12.28 10.29
CA SER A 287 3.82 12.27 11.66
C SER A 287 2.88 13.46 11.93
N THR A 288 2.37 14.10 10.88
CA THR A 288 1.46 15.23 11.00
C THR A 288 0.00 14.76 10.95
N PRO A 289 -0.81 14.99 12.00
CA PRO A 289 -2.23 14.68 11.96
C PRO A 289 -2.98 15.48 10.88
N SER A 290 -3.94 14.85 10.25
CA SER A 290 -4.78 15.49 9.22
C SER A 290 -5.53 16.73 9.73
N GLY A 291 -5.96 16.71 11.00
CA GLY A 291 -6.62 17.86 11.63
C GLY A 291 -5.77 19.13 11.59
N ILE A 292 -4.45 19.02 11.83
CA ILE A 292 -3.54 20.17 11.77
C ILE A 292 -3.42 20.70 10.32
N ILE A 293 -3.32 19.79 9.34
CA ILE A 293 -3.28 20.17 7.93
C ILE A 293 -4.56 20.90 7.53
N TRP A 294 -5.70 20.40 8.00
CA TRP A 294 -7.00 21.00 7.77
C TRP A 294 -7.11 22.40 8.40
N GLU A 295 -6.67 22.55 9.66
CA GLU A 295 -6.66 23.84 10.35
C GLU A 295 -5.80 24.87 9.60
N VAL A 296 -4.58 24.48 9.18
CA VAL A 296 -3.70 25.31 8.40
C VAL A 296 -4.36 25.73 7.09
N HIS A 297 -4.92 24.78 6.35
CA HIS A 297 -5.61 25.07 5.10
C HIS A 297 -6.84 25.97 5.31
N LYS A 298 -7.65 25.71 6.33
CA LYS A 298 -8.82 26.54 6.68
C LYS A 298 -8.41 27.95 7.04
N THR A 299 -7.38 28.12 7.86
CA THR A 299 -6.82 29.43 8.21
C THR A 299 -6.33 30.20 6.98
N MET A 300 -5.77 29.47 5.99
CA MET A 300 -5.28 30.06 4.75
C MET A 300 -6.38 30.41 3.76
N ASN A 301 -7.48 29.71 3.80
CA ASN A 301 -8.56 29.89 2.82
C ASN A 301 -9.93 29.53 3.42
N GLU A 302 -10.50 30.45 4.20
CA GLU A 302 -11.76 30.28 4.93
C GLU A 302 -12.98 29.92 4.05
N MET A 303 -12.84 29.96 2.73
CA MET A 303 -13.94 29.74 1.78
C MET A 303 -13.88 28.43 0.97
N ASN A 304 -13.01 27.48 1.27
CA ASN A 304 -12.84 26.32 0.38
C ASN A 304 -13.60 25.08 0.91
N GLU A 305 -14.86 24.92 0.48
CA GLU A 305 -15.75 23.80 0.83
C GLU A 305 -15.28 22.42 0.30
N ASN A 306 -14.28 22.37 -0.59
CA ASN A 306 -13.83 21.13 -1.23
C ASN A 306 -12.75 20.35 -0.47
N PHE A 307 -12.31 20.85 0.68
CA PHE A 307 -11.19 20.24 1.39
C PHE A 307 -11.52 18.87 2.02
N GLU A 308 -12.73 18.71 2.53
CA GLU A 308 -13.15 17.40 3.09
C GLU A 308 -13.11 16.30 2.04
N GLN A 309 -13.51 16.60 0.79
CA GLN A 309 -13.43 15.66 -0.34
C GLN A 309 -11.99 15.33 -0.72
N LEU A 310 -11.10 16.32 -0.76
CA LEU A 310 -9.68 16.11 -1.06
C LEU A 310 -8.96 15.33 0.04
N LEU A 311 -9.36 15.57 1.29
CA LEU A 311 -8.82 14.82 2.43
C LEU A 311 -9.32 13.37 2.44
N GLU A 312 -10.61 13.13 2.19
CA GLU A 312 -11.20 11.79 2.08
C GLU A 312 -10.60 11.02 0.87
N GLU A 313 -10.30 11.69 -0.23
CA GLU A 313 -9.60 11.06 -1.37
C GLU A 313 -8.16 10.66 -1.05
N SER A 314 -7.44 11.47 -0.25
CA SER A 314 -6.07 11.14 0.16
C SER A 314 -5.98 10.06 1.24
N PHE A 315 -7.06 9.86 2.00
CA PHE A 315 -7.17 8.85 3.07
C PHE A 315 -8.01 7.64 2.68
N LYS A 316 -8.28 7.39 1.39
CA LYS A 316 -8.93 6.14 0.97
C LYS A 316 -8.14 4.95 1.49
N THR A 317 -8.55 4.45 2.64
CA THR A 317 -8.07 3.16 3.14
C THR A 317 -8.55 2.09 2.18
N LEU A 318 -7.60 1.35 1.62
CA LEU A 318 -7.88 0.18 0.82
C LEU A 318 -8.52 -0.89 1.70
N ASN A 319 -9.73 -1.28 1.34
CA ASN A 319 -10.42 -2.38 1.99
C ASN A 319 -10.38 -3.63 1.11
N THR A 320 -10.37 -4.79 1.75
CA THR A 320 -10.53 -6.06 1.04
C THR A 320 -11.85 -6.03 0.26
N GLY A 321 -11.76 -6.27 -1.04
CA GLY A 321 -12.90 -6.24 -1.95
C GLY A 321 -12.98 -5.02 -2.85
N ASP A 322 -12.24 -3.94 -2.57
CA ASP A 322 -12.19 -2.75 -3.41
C ASP A 322 -11.57 -3.06 -4.78
N ILE A 323 -12.03 -2.36 -5.81
CA ILE A 323 -11.42 -2.41 -7.14
C ILE A 323 -10.58 -1.15 -7.31
N VAL A 324 -9.30 -1.35 -7.57
CA VAL A 324 -8.33 -0.28 -7.76
C VAL A 324 -7.67 -0.39 -9.13
N THR A 325 -7.38 0.77 -9.72
CA THR A 325 -6.56 0.85 -10.92
C THR A 325 -5.13 1.21 -10.50
N GLY A 326 -4.18 0.35 -10.83
CA GLY A 326 -2.77 0.59 -10.54
C GLY A 326 -1.95 0.74 -11.81
N THR A 327 -0.88 1.52 -11.72
CA THR A 327 0.13 1.64 -12.78
C THR A 327 1.27 0.67 -12.50
N VAL A 328 1.62 -0.15 -13.46
CA VAL A 328 2.73 -1.12 -13.33
C VAL A 328 4.04 -0.38 -13.14
N THR A 329 4.71 -0.62 -12.03
CA THR A 329 6.04 -0.05 -11.71
C THR A 329 7.16 -1.02 -11.99
N ALA A 330 6.93 -2.32 -11.74
CA ALA A 330 7.90 -3.37 -12.04
C ALA A 330 7.19 -4.66 -12.48
N VAL A 331 7.84 -5.40 -13.36
CA VAL A 331 7.35 -6.68 -13.90
C VAL A 331 8.41 -7.75 -13.64
N SER A 332 8.03 -8.85 -13.02
CA SER A 332 8.82 -10.08 -12.94
C SER A 332 8.06 -11.23 -13.63
N ASP A 333 8.71 -12.38 -13.81
CA ASP A 333 8.03 -13.55 -14.41
C ASP A 333 6.89 -14.10 -13.54
N THR A 334 6.92 -13.81 -12.23
CA THR A 334 5.99 -14.38 -11.25
C THR A 334 4.98 -13.37 -10.69
N GLU A 335 5.27 -12.06 -10.77
CA GLU A 335 4.43 -11.02 -10.17
C GLU A 335 4.59 -9.66 -10.84
N LEU A 336 3.55 -8.84 -10.74
CA LEU A 336 3.53 -7.43 -11.10
C LEU A 336 3.51 -6.58 -9.84
N GLN A 337 4.28 -5.51 -9.82
CA GLN A 337 4.18 -4.45 -8.82
C GLN A 337 3.45 -3.26 -9.42
N LEU A 338 2.51 -2.70 -8.65
CA LEU A 338 1.66 -1.61 -9.10
C LEU A 338 1.67 -0.47 -8.07
N ASP A 339 1.79 0.73 -8.59
CA ASP A 339 1.40 1.92 -7.86
C ASP A 339 -0.13 2.07 -7.97
N ILE A 340 -0.80 1.99 -6.84
CA ILE A 340 -2.27 2.05 -6.76
C ILE A 340 -2.77 3.36 -6.16
N GLY A 341 -1.89 4.38 -6.10
CA GLY A 341 -2.23 5.71 -5.57
C GLY A 341 -2.58 5.71 -4.07
N SER A 342 -2.08 4.73 -3.33
CA SER A 342 -2.24 4.60 -1.88
C SER A 342 -0.89 4.31 -1.23
N ASN A 343 -0.81 4.45 0.09
CA ASN A 343 0.42 4.22 0.86
C ASN A 343 0.88 2.75 0.91
N VAL A 344 0.32 1.88 0.08
CA VAL A 344 0.70 0.48 -0.05
C VAL A 344 0.99 0.15 -1.52
N THR A 345 1.98 -0.70 -1.75
CA THR A 345 2.29 -1.19 -3.09
C THR A 345 1.35 -2.35 -3.44
N GLY A 346 0.70 -2.28 -4.61
CA GLY A 346 -0.12 -3.36 -5.13
C GLY A 346 0.75 -4.47 -5.74
N TYR A 347 0.39 -5.74 -5.49
CA TYR A 347 1.03 -6.91 -6.08
C TYR A 347 0.00 -7.80 -6.71
N ILE A 348 0.24 -8.23 -7.95
CA ILE A 348 -0.56 -9.24 -8.64
C ILE A 348 0.35 -10.42 -9.00
N LYS A 349 0.10 -11.57 -8.41
CA LYS A 349 0.79 -12.81 -8.78
C LYS A 349 0.31 -13.32 -10.14
N ALA A 350 1.17 -14.02 -10.88
CA ALA A 350 0.83 -14.61 -12.17
C ALA A 350 -0.46 -15.46 -12.12
N GLU A 351 -0.65 -16.22 -11.05
CA GLU A 351 -1.84 -17.02 -10.78
C GLU A 351 -3.14 -16.19 -10.65
N GLN A 352 -3.03 -14.90 -10.30
CA GLN A 352 -4.14 -13.96 -10.18
C GLN A 352 -4.41 -13.18 -11.47
N ILE A 353 -3.65 -13.46 -12.52
CA ILE A 353 -3.81 -12.90 -13.88
C ILE A 353 -4.36 -13.97 -14.83
N SER A 354 -3.76 -15.17 -14.85
CA SER A 354 -4.16 -16.27 -15.73
C SER A 354 -4.11 -17.62 -15.04
N ASP A 355 -4.88 -18.60 -15.58
CA ASP A 355 -4.81 -20.00 -15.18
C ASP A 355 -3.79 -20.80 -16.01
N ASP A 356 -3.18 -20.18 -17.01
CA ASP A 356 -2.17 -20.81 -17.85
C ASP A 356 -0.78 -20.64 -17.23
N PRO A 357 -0.13 -21.72 -16.74
CA PRO A 357 1.16 -21.65 -16.09
C PRO A 357 2.32 -21.31 -17.04
N SER A 358 2.09 -21.32 -18.34
CA SER A 358 3.11 -21.01 -19.37
C SER A 358 3.24 -19.52 -19.67
N ILE A 359 2.36 -18.68 -19.14
CA ILE A 359 2.35 -17.24 -19.39
C ILE A 359 3.51 -16.56 -18.68
N LYS A 360 4.28 -15.77 -19.42
CA LYS A 360 5.30 -14.89 -18.90
C LYS A 360 4.76 -13.47 -18.81
N LEU A 361 4.71 -12.93 -17.61
CA LEU A 361 4.17 -11.59 -17.36
C LEU A 361 5.01 -10.50 -18.06
N THR A 362 6.30 -10.72 -18.19
CA THR A 362 7.26 -9.84 -18.88
C THR A 362 6.98 -9.66 -20.38
N GLU A 363 6.27 -10.61 -21.01
CA GLU A 363 5.84 -10.52 -22.41
C GLU A 363 4.50 -9.78 -22.57
N MET A 364 3.67 -9.77 -21.51
CA MET A 364 2.31 -9.22 -21.55
C MET A 364 2.20 -7.79 -21.03
N TYR A 365 3.05 -7.40 -20.09
CA TYR A 365 2.97 -6.11 -19.40
C TYR A 365 4.30 -5.38 -19.40
N LYS A 366 4.21 -4.05 -19.39
CA LYS A 366 5.37 -3.15 -19.32
C LYS A 366 5.18 -2.15 -18.20
N PRO A 367 6.26 -1.64 -17.59
CA PRO A 367 6.17 -0.49 -16.70
C PRO A 367 5.45 0.67 -17.37
N GLY A 368 4.47 1.25 -16.68
CA GLY A 368 3.57 2.29 -17.17
C GLY A 368 2.18 1.80 -17.62
N ASP A 369 1.96 0.49 -17.77
CA ASP A 369 0.63 -0.04 -18.09
C ASP A 369 -0.32 0.14 -16.91
N GLN A 370 -1.60 0.41 -17.22
CA GLN A 370 -2.65 0.50 -16.19
C GLN A 370 -3.41 -0.83 -16.10
N ILE A 371 -3.56 -1.32 -14.88
CA ILE A 371 -4.24 -2.58 -14.59
C ILE A 371 -5.24 -2.37 -13.47
N GLU A 372 -6.46 -2.85 -13.67
CA GLU A 372 -7.45 -2.94 -12.61
C GLU A 372 -7.29 -4.25 -11.83
N GLY A 373 -7.25 -4.14 -10.51
CA GLY A 373 -7.17 -5.26 -9.61
C GLY A 373 -8.18 -5.14 -8.47
N ARG A 374 -8.77 -6.26 -8.06
CA ARG A 374 -9.58 -6.32 -6.85
C ARG A 374 -8.68 -6.64 -5.68
N VAL A 375 -8.78 -5.85 -4.61
CA VAL A 375 -8.04 -6.05 -3.38
C VAL A 375 -8.50 -7.35 -2.72
N GLY A 376 -7.62 -8.33 -2.67
CA GLY A 376 -7.86 -9.62 -2.03
C GLY A 376 -7.46 -9.61 -0.57
N ARG A 377 -6.28 -9.09 -0.28
CA ARG A 377 -5.73 -8.98 1.07
C ARG A 377 -4.85 -7.75 1.16
N VAL A 378 -5.03 -6.99 2.21
CA VAL A 378 -4.08 -5.95 2.60
C VAL A 378 -3.23 -6.51 3.74
N SER A 379 -1.92 -6.55 3.55
CA SER A 379 -0.98 -6.95 4.60
C SER A 379 -0.44 -5.71 5.28
N ASP A 380 -1.00 -5.41 6.44
CA ASP A 380 -0.54 -4.31 7.28
C ASP A 380 0.90 -4.51 7.80
N ILE A 381 1.39 -5.75 7.75
CA ILE A 381 2.73 -6.12 8.23
C ILE A 381 3.79 -5.83 7.16
N GLU A 382 3.44 -5.96 5.89
CA GLU A 382 4.38 -5.87 4.78
C GLU A 382 4.21 -4.58 3.95
N GLY A 383 3.16 -3.78 4.20
CA GLY A 383 2.86 -2.56 3.44
C GLY A 383 2.46 -2.86 2.00
N ILE A 384 1.84 -4.03 1.75
CA ILE A 384 1.47 -4.51 0.43
C ILE A 384 -0.03 -4.84 0.36
N ALA A 385 -0.61 -4.64 -0.82
CA ALA A 385 -1.94 -5.10 -1.16
C ALA A 385 -1.84 -6.20 -2.23
N GLU A 386 -2.32 -7.39 -1.92
CA GLU A 386 -2.49 -8.44 -2.92
C GLU A 386 -3.74 -8.15 -3.76
N LEU A 387 -3.54 -8.03 -5.06
CA LEU A 387 -4.60 -7.74 -6.01
C LEU A 387 -4.88 -8.93 -6.90
N SER A 388 -6.13 -9.06 -7.36
CA SER A 388 -6.54 -10.09 -8.31
C SER A 388 -7.20 -9.45 -9.54
N LYS A 389 -6.55 -9.58 -10.69
CA LYS A 389 -7.13 -9.19 -11.98
C LYS A 389 -8.25 -10.17 -12.38
N LYS A 390 -8.07 -11.46 -12.15
CA LYS A 390 -9.11 -12.48 -12.38
C LYS A 390 -10.41 -12.16 -11.67
N ALA A 391 -10.35 -11.66 -10.45
CA ALA A 391 -11.54 -11.31 -9.68
C ALA A 391 -12.31 -10.14 -10.33
N VAL A 392 -11.61 -9.16 -10.90
CA VAL A 392 -12.21 -8.05 -11.65
C VAL A 392 -12.84 -8.56 -12.95
N ASP A 393 -12.06 -9.32 -13.72
CA ASP A 393 -12.52 -9.87 -15.01
C ASP A 393 -13.72 -10.79 -14.80
N SER A 394 -13.72 -11.61 -13.75
CA SER A 394 -14.84 -12.47 -13.37
C SER A 394 -16.07 -11.66 -12.97
N ALA A 395 -15.90 -10.58 -12.20
CA ALA A 395 -17.02 -9.72 -11.81
C ALA A 395 -17.63 -8.98 -13.02
N LYS A 396 -16.78 -8.42 -13.89
CA LYS A 396 -17.23 -7.77 -15.14
C LYS A 396 -17.94 -8.76 -16.05
N ASN A 397 -17.41 -9.97 -16.17
CA ASN A 397 -18.02 -11.01 -16.98
C ASN A 397 -19.32 -11.52 -16.37
N TRP A 398 -19.41 -11.61 -15.04
CA TRP A 398 -20.65 -11.94 -14.34
C TRP A 398 -21.74 -10.91 -14.58
N GLN A 399 -21.41 -9.62 -14.57
CA GLN A 399 -22.35 -8.56 -14.92
C GLN A 399 -22.88 -8.71 -16.35
N LYS A 400 -22.04 -9.10 -17.32
CA LYS A 400 -22.47 -9.41 -18.69
C LYS A 400 -23.45 -10.58 -18.73
N ILE A 401 -23.22 -11.62 -17.92
CA ILE A 401 -24.12 -12.77 -17.83
C ILE A 401 -25.49 -12.36 -17.26
N VAL A 402 -25.50 -11.52 -16.22
CA VAL A 402 -26.73 -11.00 -15.63
C VAL A 402 -27.47 -10.12 -16.64
N ALA A 403 -26.79 -9.22 -17.32
CA ALA A 403 -27.36 -8.38 -18.38
C ALA A 403 -27.91 -9.22 -19.56
N ALA A 404 -27.19 -10.28 -19.96
CA ALA A 404 -27.64 -11.21 -21.00
C ALA A 404 -28.87 -12.02 -20.58
N ASN A 405 -29.08 -12.30 -19.30
CA ASN A 405 -30.30 -12.90 -18.78
C ASN A 405 -31.50 -11.95 -18.89
N GLU A 406 -31.30 -10.65 -18.66
CA GLU A 406 -32.37 -9.64 -18.77
C GLU A 406 -32.69 -9.27 -20.23
N SER A 407 -31.65 -9.12 -21.07
CA SER A 407 -31.81 -8.76 -22.49
C SER A 407 -32.15 -9.93 -23.41
N GLY A 408 -31.93 -11.16 -22.97
CA GLY A 408 -32.08 -12.37 -23.79
C GLY A 408 -31.00 -12.51 -24.88
N GLU A 409 -29.85 -11.84 -24.71
CA GLU A 409 -28.71 -11.89 -25.63
C GLU A 409 -28.10 -13.29 -25.71
N VAL A 410 -27.65 -13.67 -26.93
CA VAL A 410 -27.00 -14.96 -27.16
C VAL A 410 -25.55 -14.85 -26.85
N LEU A 411 -25.08 -15.64 -25.88
CA LEU A 411 -23.69 -15.76 -25.53
C LEU A 411 -23.01 -16.92 -26.25
N VAL A 412 -21.73 -16.78 -26.53
CA VAL A 412 -20.89 -17.85 -27.07
C VAL A 412 -19.97 -18.35 -25.95
N GLY A 413 -19.90 -19.66 -25.79
CA GLY A 413 -19.03 -20.27 -24.78
C GLY A 413 -18.52 -21.64 -25.22
N LYS A 414 -17.47 -22.12 -24.53
CA LYS A 414 -16.86 -23.42 -24.80
C LYS A 414 -17.26 -24.45 -23.73
N VAL A 415 -17.69 -25.62 -24.16
CA VAL A 415 -18.03 -26.72 -23.25
C VAL A 415 -16.75 -27.33 -22.69
N ILE A 416 -16.54 -27.21 -21.38
CA ILE A 416 -15.32 -27.70 -20.70
C ILE A 416 -15.49 -29.07 -20.07
N GLU A 417 -16.67 -29.33 -19.50
CA GLU A 417 -16.87 -30.53 -18.69
C GLU A 417 -18.31 -31.01 -18.83
N VAL A 418 -18.45 -32.36 -18.87
CA VAL A 418 -19.72 -33.04 -18.73
C VAL A 418 -19.90 -33.47 -17.29
N VAL A 419 -20.94 -32.99 -16.63
CA VAL A 419 -21.22 -33.25 -15.21
C VAL A 419 -22.50 -34.04 -15.06
N LYS A 420 -22.74 -34.59 -13.87
CA LYS A 420 -23.97 -35.36 -13.60
C LYS A 420 -25.20 -34.42 -13.74
N GLY A 421 -25.94 -34.60 -14.82
CA GLY A 421 -27.17 -33.82 -15.12
C GLY A 421 -27.04 -32.71 -16.14
N GLY A 422 -25.90 -32.53 -16.80
CA GLY A 422 -25.72 -31.51 -17.84
C GLY A 422 -24.27 -31.26 -18.23
N VAL A 423 -23.99 -30.08 -18.76
CA VAL A 423 -22.64 -29.67 -19.15
C VAL A 423 -22.32 -28.31 -18.56
N THR A 424 -21.02 -28.08 -18.32
CA THR A 424 -20.50 -26.78 -17.91
C THR A 424 -19.87 -26.09 -19.11
N VAL A 425 -20.32 -24.87 -19.38
CA VAL A 425 -19.85 -24.02 -20.49
C VAL A 425 -19.12 -22.82 -19.88
N ILE A 426 -17.93 -22.49 -20.36
CA ILE A 426 -17.24 -21.23 -20.04
C ILE A 426 -17.66 -20.16 -21.05
N CYS A 427 -18.27 -19.09 -20.52
CA CYS A 427 -18.54 -17.86 -21.25
C CYS A 427 -17.62 -16.75 -20.71
N GLY A 428 -16.53 -16.46 -21.43
CA GLY A 428 -15.46 -15.59 -20.92
C GLY A 428 -14.77 -16.18 -19.68
N ALA A 429 -14.82 -15.50 -18.53
CA ALA A 429 -14.26 -15.96 -17.27
C ALA A 429 -15.28 -16.66 -16.34
N SER A 430 -16.55 -16.82 -16.76
CA SER A 430 -17.62 -17.36 -15.90
C SER A 430 -18.12 -18.71 -16.39
N LYS A 431 -18.45 -19.58 -15.42
CA LYS A 431 -19.02 -20.91 -15.67
C LYS A 431 -20.54 -20.82 -15.69
N VAL A 432 -21.15 -21.33 -16.76
CA VAL A 432 -22.60 -21.45 -16.94
C VAL A 432 -22.95 -22.95 -16.97
N PHE A 433 -23.91 -23.36 -16.16
CA PHE A 433 -24.42 -24.72 -16.19
C PHE A 433 -25.56 -24.85 -17.20
N VAL A 434 -25.50 -25.83 -18.08
CA VAL A 434 -26.53 -26.16 -19.02
C VAL A 434 -27.09 -27.55 -18.67
N PRO A 435 -28.33 -27.64 -18.16
CA PRO A 435 -28.97 -28.92 -17.87
C PRO A 435 -29.08 -29.81 -19.12
N ALA A 436 -29.02 -31.12 -18.93
CA ALA A 436 -29.09 -32.09 -20.03
C ALA A 436 -30.28 -31.88 -20.96
N SER A 437 -31.45 -31.50 -20.42
CA SER A 437 -32.65 -31.17 -21.18
C SER A 437 -32.54 -29.91 -22.03
N GLN A 438 -31.51 -29.08 -21.77
CA GLN A 438 -31.27 -27.79 -22.42
C GLN A 438 -30.06 -27.79 -23.34
N THR A 439 -29.32 -28.92 -23.44
CA THR A 439 -28.16 -29.04 -24.32
C THR A 439 -28.54 -29.21 -25.81
N GLY A 440 -29.74 -29.63 -26.12
CA GLY A 440 -30.17 -29.97 -27.48
C GLY A 440 -29.73 -31.37 -27.95
N VAL A 441 -28.95 -32.11 -27.13
CA VAL A 441 -28.60 -33.51 -27.40
C VAL A 441 -29.81 -34.41 -27.13
N ALA A 442 -30.03 -35.42 -27.98
CA ALA A 442 -31.13 -36.39 -27.81
C ALA A 442 -30.98 -37.16 -26.47
N ARG A 443 -32.09 -37.67 -25.90
CA ARG A 443 -32.08 -38.33 -24.58
C ARG A 443 -31.14 -39.52 -24.47
N ASP A 444 -30.86 -40.17 -25.61
CA ASP A 444 -29.94 -41.32 -25.71
C ASP A 444 -28.58 -40.94 -26.35
N GLY A 445 -28.35 -39.67 -26.57
CA GLY A 445 -27.13 -39.15 -27.20
C GLY A 445 -25.96 -38.95 -26.20
N ASP A 446 -24.75 -39.22 -26.70
CA ASP A 446 -23.54 -39.02 -25.91
C ASP A 446 -23.23 -37.51 -25.70
N MET A 447 -23.36 -37.04 -24.48
CA MET A 447 -23.02 -35.62 -24.14
C MET A 447 -21.53 -35.32 -24.28
N ASN A 448 -20.66 -36.33 -24.31
CA ASN A 448 -19.24 -36.13 -24.55
C ASN A 448 -18.96 -35.63 -25.99
N ALA A 449 -19.86 -35.83 -26.92
CA ALA A 449 -19.69 -35.37 -28.28
C ALA A 449 -19.66 -33.82 -28.43
N ILE A 450 -20.22 -33.09 -27.46
CA ILE A 450 -20.19 -31.64 -27.45
C ILE A 450 -19.07 -31.04 -26.59
N LYS A 451 -18.30 -31.89 -25.87
CA LYS A 451 -17.18 -31.45 -25.07
C LYS A 451 -16.07 -30.85 -25.93
N GLY A 452 -15.58 -29.69 -25.56
CA GLY A 452 -14.55 -28.96 -26.29
C GLY A 452 -15.06 -28.06 -27.42
N ASN A 453 -16.35 -28.18 -27.81
CA ASN A 453 -16.96 -27.37 -28.88
C ASN A 453 -17.39 -26.00 -28.35
N GLU A 454 -17.34 -25.00 -29.24
CA GLU A 454 -18.02 -23.73 -29.02
C GLU A 454 -19.49 -23.86 -29.24
N VAL A 455 -20.27 -23.36 -28.31
CA VAL A 455 -21.75 -23.40 -28.36
C VAL A 455 -22.35 -22.04 -28.11
N LYS A 456 -23.46 -21.77 -28.77
CA LYS A 456 -24.26 -20.58 -28.50
C LYS A 456 -25.34 -20.93 -27.49
N LEU A 457 -25.50 -20.11 -26.47
CA LEU A 457 -26.50 -20.31 -25.43
C LEU A 457 -27.14 -19.00 -24.98
N LYS A 458 -28.36 -19.11 -24.50
CA LYS A 458 -29.04 -18.03 -23.75
C LYS A 458 -29.10 -18.36 -22.29
N ILE A 459 -28.92 -17.35 -21.45
CA ILE A 459 -29.12 -17.51 -20.02
C ILE A 459 -30.61 -17.57 -19.72
N ILE A 460 -31.03 -18.57 -18.96
CA ILE A 460 -32.46 -18.78 -18.60
C ILE A 460 -32.71 -18.30 -17.18
N GLU A 461 -31.75 -18.50 -16.31
CA GLU A 461 -31.90 -18.21 -14.88
C GLU A 461 -30.56 -17.89 -14.25
N VAL A 462 -30.55 -16.91 -13.35
CA VAL A 462 -29.39 -16.56 -12.50
C VAL A 462 -29.81 -16.69 -11.04
N ARG A 463 -29.13 -17.56 -10.29
CA ARG A 463 -29.34 -17.75 -8.85
C ARG A 463 -28.04 -17.52 -8.07
N GLY A 464 -27.95 -16.37 -7.39
CA GLY A 464 -26.73 -15.99 -6.69
C GLY A 464 -25.52 -15.97 -7.65
N ASN A 465 -24.51 -16.81 -7.41
CA ASN A 465 -23.31 -16.92 -8.24
C ASN A 465 -23.38 -18.06 -9.29
N LYS A 466 -24.56 -18.56 -9.63
CA LYS A 466 -24.76 -19.65 -10.60
C LYS A 466 -25.67 -19.18 -11.72
N ALA A 467 -25.25 -19.38 -12.96
CA ALA A 467 -26.06 -19.13 -14.14
C ALA A 467 -26.45 -20.45 -14.81
N ILE A 468 -27.70 -20.54 -15.24
CA ILE A 468 -28.26 -21.68 -15.99
C ILE A 468 -28.51 -21.20 -17.39
N GLY A 469 -27.95 -21.91 -18.37
CA GLY A 469 -28.10 -21.58 -19.79
C GLY A 469 -28.84 -22.66 -20.57
N SER A 470 -29.27 -22.31 -21.80
CA SER A 470 -29.88 -23.23 -22.76
C SER A 470 -29.28 -23.06 -24.16
N ILE A 471 -28.73 -24.13 -24.68
CA ILE A 471 -28.28 -24.23 -26.08
C ILE A 471 -29.50 -24.52 -26.96
N ARG A 472 -30.44 -25.31 -26.44
CA ARG A 472 -31.67 -25.72 -27.18
C ARG A 472 -32.54 -24.54 -27.57
N VAL A 473 -32.65 -23.51 -26.73
CA VAL A 473 -33.47 -22.31 -27.04
C VAL A 473 -32.88 -21.59 -28.23
N VAL A 474 -31.57 -21.39 -28.30
CA VAL A 474 -30.90 -20.74 -29.44
C VAL A 474 -31.09 -21.55 -30.73
N ALA A 475 -30.85 -22.85 -30.67
CA ALA A 475 -31.01 -23.74 -31.82
C ALA A 475 -32.47 -23.75 -32.35
N ARG A 476 -33.46 -23.63 -31.44
CA ARG A 476 -34.87 -23.54 -31.81
C ARG A 476 -35.19 -22.20 -32.46
N GLU A 477 -34.70 -21.10 -31.94
CA GLU A 477 -34.89 -19.76 -32.51
C GLU A 477 -34.25 -19.66 -33.90
N GLU A 478 -32.98 -20.13 -34.05
CA GLU A 478 -32.31 -20.16 -35.34
C GLU A 478 -33.06 -21.01 -36.39
N ARG A 479 -33.70 -22.13 -35.97
CA ARG A 479 -34.50 -22.95 -36.83
C ARG A 479 -35.77 -22.24 -37.25
N LEU A 480 -36.49 -21.61 -36.31
CA LEU A 480 -37.71 -20.85 -36.60
C LEU A 480 -37.41 -19.64 -37.50
N ALA A 481 -36.29 -18.97 -37.30
CA ALA A 481 -35.86 -17.88 -38.16
C ALA A 481 -35.62 -18.35 -39.61
N LYS A 482 -34.92 -19.48 -39.78
CA LYS A 482 -34.68 -20.08 -41.09
C LYS A 482 -35.95 -20.56 -41.75
N GLU A 483 -36.88 -21.13 -40.99
CA GLU A 483 -38.22 -21.51 -41.48
C GLU A 483 -39.01 -20.27 -41.91
N ALA A 484 -38.97 -19.19 -41.14
CA ALA A 484 -39.62 -17.93 -41.48
C ALA A 484 -39.03 -17.28 -42.74
N GLU A 485 -37.71 -17.27 -42.89
CA GLU A 485 -37.03 -16.82 -44.12
C GLU A 485 -37.39 -17.68 -45.32
N PHE A 486 -37.43 -18.99 -45.15
CA PHE A 486 -37.87 -19.91 -46.20
C PHE A 486 -39.31 -19.63 -46.64
N TRP A 487 -40.25 -19.46 -45.72
CA TRP A 487 -41.64 -19.13 -46.04
C TRP A 487 -41.78 -17.72 -46.64
N ALA A 488 -41.01 -16.74 -46.19
CA ALA A 488 -40.96 -15.41 -46.79
C ALA A 488 -40.42 -15.43 -48.22
N SER A 489 -39.47 -16.29 -48.55
CA SER A 489 -38.93 -16.47 -49.89
C SER A 489 -39.95 -17.15 -50.86
N ILE A 490 -40.79 -18.03 -50.33
CA ILE A 490 -41.80 -18.73 -51.12
C ILE A 490 -43.02 -17.84 -51.39
N SER A 491 -43.41 -16.95 -50.48
CA SER A 491 -44.55 -16.06 -50.64
C SER A 491 -44.41 -15.02 -51.77
N TRP A 492 -43.17 -14.80 -52.26
CA TRP A 492 -42.90 -13.87 -53.36
C TRP A 492 -42.90 -14.50 -54.75
N ALA A 493 -42.96 -15.85 -54.84
CA ALA A 493 -42.93 -16.58 -56.15
C ALA A 493 -44.30 -17.06 -56.70
N GLY A 494 -45.41 -16.68 -56.09
CA GLY A 494 -46.69 -17.28 -56.42
C GLY A 494 -47.91 -16.37 -56.44
N MET A 495 -47.90 -15.21 -57.16
CA MET A 495 -49.12 -14.57 -57.60
C MET A 495 -49.09 -14.32 -59.12
N PRO A 496 -49.89 -15.04 -59.94
CA PRO A 496 -50.13 -14.62 -61.30
C PRO A 496 -51.09 -13.42 -61.32
N SER A 497 -50.67 -12.32 -61.97
CA SER A 497 -51.51 -11.20 -62.31
C SER A 497 -52.76 -11.68 -63.06
N LYS A 498 -53.89 -11.45 -62.49
CA LYS A 498 -55.15 -11.49 -63.30
C LYS A 498 -55.46 -10.06 -63.69
N THR A 499 -55.50 -9.90 -64.97
CA THR A 499 -56.11 -8.82 -65.76
C THR A 499 -57.41 -8.26 -65.22
#